data_a026fd89705b3e21cce6f9131f566b65
#
_entry.id   a026fd89705b3e21cce6f9131f566b65
#
_cell.length_a   1.000
_cell.length_b   1.000
_cell.length_c   1.000
_cell.angle_alpha   90.00
_cell.angle_beta   90.00
_cell.angle_gamma   90.00
#
_symmetry.space_group_name_H-M   'P 1'
#
loop_
_entity.id
_entity.type
_entity.pdbx_description
1 polymer ?
#
loop_
_entity_poly.entity_id
_entity_poly.type
_entity_poly.pdbx_seq_one_letter_code
_entity_poly.pdbx_strand_id
1 'polypeptide(L)'
;MIMHHLPSPGAPRMPQAPPSSRWRPGPLIVGAAAVHAAAAAAVLADSATLPWAVGGVIGSHLALAGAGLWPRSTLLGPNLLRLPPSASDCVALTFDDGPHPELTPRVLDLLDRHGARATFSCIGERAQQYPGLVLEIVRRGHDVENHSMRHSMLFSTYGPRRIYKDIIAAQTVLTAITGLAPRFFRAPAGLRNPWLDPILCKLGLQLATWTRRGFDTRHGDRAARIAHILTGALAGRDILLLHDGHAGRGPDGRPHLLQVLPAVLAATQRAGLRCVTLRAGTAGN
;
A
#
# COMPACT_ATOMS: atom_id res chain seq x y z
N MET A 1 -35.26 -40.16 24.07
CA MET A 1 -34.40 -38.99 24.25
C MET A 1 -33.45 -38.95 23.04
N ILE A 2 -33.82 -38.25 21.94
CA ILE A 2 -33.12 -38.23 20.67
C ILE A 2 -32.23 -36.98 20.69
N MET A 3 -30.91 -37.16 20.81
CA MET A 3 -29.93 -36.08 20.66
C MET A 3 -29.83 -35.67 19.21
N HIS A 4 -30.33 -34.49 18.85
CA HIS A 4 -30.06 -33.87 17.58
C HIS A 4 -28.60 -33.36 17.53
N HIS A 5 -27.83 -33.99 16.68
CA HIS A 5 -26.47 -33.50 16.32
C HIS A 5 -26.65 -32.23 15.48
N LEU A 6 -26.25 -31.08 16.01
CA LEU A 6 -26.10 -29.84 15.27
C LEU A 6 -24.86 -29.97 14.35
N PRO A 7 -24.94 -29.64 13.06
CA PRO A 7 -23.77 -29.64 12.21
C PRO A 7 -22.79 -28.55 12.62
N SER A 8 -21.52 -28.90 12.71
CA SER A 8 -20.43 -27.95 12.97
C SER A 8 -20.44 -26.83 11.92
N PRO A 9 -20.27 -25.55 12.31
CA PRO A 9 -20.16 -24.48 11.35
C PRO A 9 -18.93 -24.71 10.47
N GLY A 10 -19.18 -24.90 9.17
CA GLY A 10 -18.13 -25.07 8.18
C GLY A 10 -17.15 -23.91 8.22
N ALA A 11 -15.84 -24.21 8.15
CA ALA A 11 -14.80 -23.21 8.05
C ALA A 11 -15.13 -22.20 6.92
N PRO A 12 -14.96 -20.88 7.16
CA PRO A 12 -15.24 -19.87 6.15
C PRO A 12 -14.42 -20.18 4.89
N ARG A 13 -15.10 -20.42 3.77
CA ARG A 13 -14.44 -20.54 2.47
C ARG A 13 -13.74 -19.22 2.19
N MET A 14 -12.42 -19.26 2.11
CA MET A 14 -11.64 -18.12 1.61
C MET A 14 -12.25 -17.65 0.29
N PRO A 15 -12.60 -16.39 0.13
CA PRO A 15 -13.05 -15.87 -1.15
C PRO A 15 -11.96 -16.18 -2.18
N GLN A 16 -12.33 -16.82 -3.28
CA GLN A 16 -11.39 -17.13 -4.35
C GLN A 16 -10.84 -15.80 -4.86
N ALA A 17 -9.53 -15.63 -4.80
CA ALA A 17 -8.85 -14.53 -5.46
C ALA A 17 -9.25 -14.53 -6.94
N PRO A 18 -9.43 -13.35 -7.58
CA PRO A 18 -9.65 -13.30 -9.02
C PRO A 18 -8.51 -14.06 -9.72
N PRO A 19 -8.79 -14.68 -10.88
CA PRO A 19 -7.82 -15.51 -11.58
C PRO A 19 -6.52 -14.74 -11.74
N SER A 20 -5.44 -15.28 -11.19
CA SER A 20 -4.12 -14.66 -11.22
C SER A 20 -3.74 -14.42 -12.68
N SER A 21 -3.65 -13.17 -13.11
CA SER A 21 -3.02 -12.84 -14.37
C SER A 21 -1.61 -13.43 -14.37
N ARG A 22 -1.15 -13.99 -15.50
CA ARG A 22 0.24 -14.48 -15.57
C ARG A 22 1.17 -13.31 -15.27
N TRP A 23 2.03 -13.46 -14.27
CA TRP A 23 3.04 -12.47 -13.97
C TRP A 23 3.93 -12.20 -15.19
N ARG A 24 4.18 -10.92 -15.44
CA ARG A 24 5.12 -10.46 -16.48
C ARG A 24 6.21 -9.64 -15.79
N PRO A 25 7.49 -9.98 -15.99
CA PRO A 25 8.58 -9.25 -15.36
C PRO A 25 8.59 -7.79 -15.82
N GLY A 26 8.86 -6.89 -14.87
CA GLY A 26 9.02 -5.46 -15.18
C GLY A 26 10.23 -5.20 -16.08
N PRO A 27 10.27 -4.05 -16.78
CA PRO A 27 11.29 -3.78 -17.80
C PRO A 27 12.71 -3.83 -17.24
N LEU A 28 12.94 -3.37 -16.01
CA LEU A 28 14.26 -3.41 -15.40
C LEU A 28 14.70 -4.83 -15.02
N ILE A 29 13.74 -5.71 -14.68
CA ILE A 29 14.05 -7.13 -14.41
C ILE A 29 14.48 -7.83 -15.68
N VAL A 30 13.78 -7.57 -16.80
CA VAL A 30 14.16 -8.09 -18.13
C VAL A 30 15.53 -7.58 -18.53
N GLY A 31 15.79 -6.27 -18.38
CA GLY A 31 17.10 -5.66 -18.69
C GLY A 31 18.22 -6.26 -17.84
N ALA A 32 18.00 -6.45 -16.53
CA ALA A 32 18.99 -7.07 -15.67
C ALA A 32 19.30 -8.52 -16.09
N ALA A 33 18.28 -9.31 -16.42
CA ALA A 33 18.48 -10.67 -16.94
C ALA A 33 19.30 -10.67 -18.25
N ALA A 34 19.02 -9.74 -19.17
CA ALA A 34 19.78 -9.59 -20.41
C ALA A 34 21.25 -9.22 -20.14
N VAL A 35 21.52 -8.31 -19.18
CA VAL A 35 22.89 -7.96 -18.77
C VAL A 35 23.63 -9.19 -18.25
N HIS A 36 23.00 -10.01 -17.41
CA HIS A 36 23.62 -11.23 -16.89
C HIS A 36 23.94 -12.24 -18.00
N ALA A 37 23.01 -12.44 -18.93
CA ALA A 37 23.22 -13.33 -20.07
C ALA A 37 24.36 -12.85 -20.99
N ALA A 38 24.39 -11.54 -21.29
CA ALA A 38 25.45 -10.94 -22.10
C ALA A 38 26.81 -11.00 -21.40
N ALA A 39 26.87 -10.72 -20.08
CA ALA A 39 28.08 -10.82 -19.28
C ALA A 39 28.63 -12.26 -19.28
N ALA A 40 27.78 -13.26 -19.08
CA ALA A 40 28.19 -14.66 -19.13
C ALA A 40 28.70 -15.04 -20.52
N ALA A 41 28.03 -14.66 -21.59
CA ALA A 41 28.45 -14.94 -22.96
C ALA A 41 29.80 -14.29 -23.32
N ALA A 42 30.02 -13.02 -22.90
CA ALA A 42 31.24 -12.30 -23.13
C ALA A 42 32.43 -12.98 -22.45
N VAL A 43 32.29 -13.37 -21.16
CA VAL A 43 33.37 -14.05 -20.42
C VAL A 43 33.70 -15.43 -20.99
N LEU A 44 32.68 -16.17 -21.48
CA LEU A 44 32.90 -17.47 -22.15
C LEU A 44 33.61 -17.31 -23.49
N ALA A 45 33.37 -16.22 -24.22
CA ALA A 45 34.03 -15.94 -25.49
C ALA A 45 35.47 -15.41 -25.29
N ASP A 46 35.67 -14.54 -24.32
CA ASP A 46 36.99 -13.96 -23.98
C ASP A 46 37.03 -13.59 -22.48
N SER A 47 37.85 -14.31 -21.72
CA SER A 47 38.00 -14.10 -20.27
C SER A 47 38.56 -12.69 -19.91
N ALA A 48 39.21 -11.98 -20.86
CA ALA A 48 39.63 -10.59 -20.64
C ALA A 48 38.47 -9.62 -20.42
N THR A 49 37.25 -10.01 -20.78
CA THR A 49 36.03 -9.23 -20.57
C THR A 49 35.51 -9.27 -19.14
N LEU A 50 36.02 -10.14 -18.27
CA LEU A 50 35.54 -10.36 -16.90
C LEU A 50 35.34 -9.07 -16.08
N PRO A 51 36.28 -8.09 -16.06
CA PRO A 51 36.07 -6.85 -15.29
C PRO A 51 34.83 -6.05 -15.76
N TRP A 52 34.61 -5.99 -17.07
CA TRP A 52 33.44 -5.30 -17.65
C TRP A 52 32.14 -6.05 -17.38
N ALA A 53 32.14 -7.37 -17.45
CA ALA A 53 31.01 -8.21 -17.11
C ALA A 53 30.59 -8.05 -15.65
N VAL A 54 31.58 -8.05 -14.73
CA VAL A 54 31.31 -7.79 -13.29
C VAL A 54 30.76 -6.39 -13.07
N GLY A 55 31.35 -5.37 -13.70
CA GLY A 55 30.86 -3.99 -13.63
C GLY A 55 29.43 -3.85 -14.12
N GLY A 56 29.09 -4.47 -15.25
CA GLY A 56 27.73 -4.49 -15.79
C GLY A 56 26.72 -5.16 -14.85
N VAL A 57 27.08 -6.31 -14.28
CA VAL A 57 26.24 -7.03 -13.31
C VAL A 57 26.02 -6.18 -12.05
N ILE A 58 27.07 -5.61 -11.47
CA ILE A 58 26.95 -4.71 -10.30
C ILE A 58 26.06 -3.52 -10.64
N GLY A 59 26.27 -2.86 -11.79
CA GLY A 59 25.44 -1.75 -12.24
C GLY A 59 23.97 -2.12 -12.36
N SER A 60 23.65 -3.31 -12.90
CA SER A 60 22.26 -3.81 -12.98
C SER A 60 21.62 -4.01 -11.60
N HIS A 61 22.36 -4.54 -10.62
CA HIS A 61 21.88 -4.69 -9.25
C HIS A 61 21.68 -3.35 -8.54
N LEU A 62 22.58 -2.38 -8.76
CA LEU A 62 22.39 -1.02 -8.21
C LEU A 62 21.16 -0.35 -8.81
N ALA A 63 20.88 -0.54 -10.11
CA ALA A 63 19.67 -0.05 -10.74
C ALA A 63 18.39 -0.69 -10.16
N LEU A 64 18.40 -2.02 -9.95
CA LEU A 64 17.30 -2.73 -9.29
C LEU A 64 17.07 -2.21 -7.86
N ALA A 65 18.15 -2.01 -7.10
CA ALA A 65 18.07 -1.46 -5.75
C ALA A 65 17.52 -0.02 -5.77
N GLY A 66 18.03 0.85 -6.64
CA GLY A 66 17.56 2.22 -6.80
C GLY A 66 16.07 2.29 -7.17
N ALA A 67 15.62 1.43 -8.09
CA ALA A 67 14.20 1.33 -8.44
C ALA A 67 13.33 0.84 -7.26
N GLY A 68 13.87 -0.04 -6.41
CA GLY A 68 13.19 -0.51 -5.20
C GLY A 68 13.11 0.53 -4.08
N LEU A 69 14.11 1.41 -4.00
CA LEU A 69 14.16 2.53 -3.04
C LEU A 69 13.31 3.73 -3.48
N TRP A 70 12.81 3.74 -4.71
CA TRP A 70 11.91 4.77 -5.20
C TRP A 70 10.46 4.30 -5.16
N PRO A 71 9.64 4.73 -4.18
CA PRO A 71 8.29 4.20 -3.94
C PRO A 71 7.35 4.30 -5.15
N ARG A 72 7.54 5.31 -5.99
CA ARG A 72 6.72 5.58 -7.19
C ARG A 72 7.26 4.94 -8.47
N SER A 73 8.30 4.14 -8.38
CA SER A 73 8.84 3.42 -9.55
C SER A 73 7.81 2.44 -10.12
N THR A 74 7.80 2.26 -11.44
CA THR A 74 7.09 1.21 -12.16
C THR A 74 8.04 0.22 -12.82
N LEU A 75 9.35 0.41 -12.64
CA LEU A 75 10.41 -0.36 -13.31
C LEU A 75 10.50 -1.82 -12.84
N LEU A 76 10.06 -2.10 -11.60
CA LEU A 76 10.04 -3.46 -11.03
C LEU A 76 8.70 -4.18 -11.21
N GLY A 77 7.70 -3.54 -11.82
CA GLY A 77 6.36 -4.05 -12.02
C GLY A 77 5.27 -2.99 -11.82
N PRO A 78 4.00 -3.33 -12.06
CA PRO A 78 2.86 -2.43 -11.93
C PRO A 78 2.79 -1.75 -10.56
N ASN A 79 2.34 -0.50 -10.54
CA ASN A 79 2.17 0.28 -9.32
C ASN A 79 1.03 1.30 -9.54
N LEU A 80 -0.02 1.21 -8.75
CA LEU A 80 -1.12 2.16 -8.80
C LEU A 80 -0.65 3.48 -8.18
N LEU A 81 -0.28 4.43 -9.03
CA LEU A 81 0.19 5.76 -8.64
C LEU A 81 -0.94 6.79 -8.62
N ARG A 82 -1.95 6.59 -9.47
CA ARG A 82 -3.12 7.45 -9.66
C ARG A 82 -4.35 6.59 -9.92
N LEU A 83 -5.52 7.11 -9.59
CA LEU A 83 -6.77 6.52 -10.03
C LEU A 83 -6.89 6.54 -11.56
N PRO A 84 -7.68 5.63 -12.17
CA PRO A 84 -7.87 5.56 -13.61
C PRO A 84 -8.56 6.82 -14.15
N PRO A 85 -8.51 7.08 -15.49
CA PRO A 85 -9.15 8.24 -16.11
C PRO A 85 -10.66 8.34 -15.84
N SER A 86 -11.35 7.22 -15.66
CA SER A 86 -12.77 7.15 -15.31
C SER A 86 -13.11 7.80 -13.94
N ALA A 87 -12.12 8.00 -13.06
CA ALA A 87 -12.27 8.63 -11.75
C ALA A 87 -11.72 10.08 -11.73
N SER A 88 -11.90 10.84 -12.83
CA SER A 88 -11.34 12.19 -13.00
C SER A 88 -11.89 13.22 -12.01
N ASP A 89 -13.05 12.98 -11.42
CA ASP A 89 -13.71 13.80 -10.39
C ASP A 89 -13.47 13.30 -8.95
N CYS A 90 -12.58 12.31 -8.78
CA CYS A 90 -12.33 11.66 -7.50
C CYS A 90 -10.88 11.83 -7.04
N VAL A 91 -10.70 11.80 -5.71
CA VAL A 91 -9.41 11.59 -5.06
C VAL A 91 -9.53 10.42 -4.09
N ALA A 92 -8.48 9.61 -3.98
CA ALA A 92 -8.43 8.56 -2.96
C ALA A 92 -7.68 9.10 -1.72
N LEU A 93 -8.37 9.13 -0.57
CA LEU A 93 -7.71 9.32 0.72
C LEU A 93 -7.24 7.95 1.21
N THR A 94 -5.97 7.86 1.61
CA THR A 94 -5.42 6.61 2.15
C THR A 94 -4.67 6.88 3.46
N PHE A 95 -4.90 6.00 4.45
CA PHE A 95 -4.28 6.05 5.76
C PHE A 95 -3.49 4.77 5.99
N ASP A 96 -2.24 4.91 6.41
CA ASP A 96 -1.34 3.80 6.67
C ASP A 96 -1.08 3.61 8.17
N ASP A 97 -0.52 2.45 8.52
CA ASP A 97 -0.03 2.08 9.85
C ASP A 97 -1.12 1.84 10.91
N GLY A 98 -2.39 2.02 10.60
CA GLY A 98 -3.49 1.75 11.53
C GLY A 98 -3.83 0.25 11.72
N PRO A 99 -4.88 -0.04 12.50
CA PRO A 99 -5.65 0.91 13.30
C PRO A 99 -4.93 1.37 14.57
N HIS A 100 -5.25 2.59 15.02
CA HIS A 100 -4.75 3.15 16.28
C HIS A 100 -5.93 3.50 17.21
N PRO A 101 -5.93 3.05 18.49
CA PRO A 101 -7.12 3.13 19.34
C PRO A 101 -7.63 4.55 19.60
N GLU A 102 -6.74 5.55 19.64
CA GLU A 102 -7.14 6.94 19.87
C GLU A 102 -7.35 7.73 18.59
N LEU A 103 -6.55 7.45 17.54
CA LEU A 103 -6.50 8.31 16.38
C LEU A 103 -7.47 7.87 15.28
N THR A 104 -7.57 6.57 15.01
CA THR A 104 -8.47 6.04 13.97
C THR A 104 -9.93 6.44 14.20
N PRO A 105 -10.53 6.36 15.43
CA PRO A 105 -11.89 6.82 15.64
C PRO A 105 -12.09 8.31 15.30
N ARG A 106 -11.14 9.17 15.68
CA ARG A 106 -11.20 10.60 15.40
C ARG A 106 -11.09 10.92 13.91
N VAL A 107 -10.31 10.14 13.18
CA VAL A 107 -10.23 10.21 11.70
C VAL A 107 -11.58 9.81 11.08
N LEU A 108 -12.17 8.72 11.53
CA LEU A 108 -13.48 8.26 11.07
C LEU A 108 -14.58 9.33 11.31
N ASP A 109 -14.59 9.97 12.48
CA ASP A 109 -15.52 11.05 12.78
C ASP A 109 -15.33 12.28 11.87
N LEU A 110 -14.07 12.60 11.51
CA LEU A 110 -13.78 13.66 10.54
C LEU A 110 -14.29 13.31 9.15
N LEU A 111 -14.07 12.07 8.69
CA LEU A 111 -14.52 11.59 7.40
C LEU A 111 -16.06 11.60 7.29
N ASP A 112 -16.75 11.13 8.33
CA ASP A 112 -18.23 11.12 8.36
C ASP A 112 -18.82 12.53 8.28
N ARG A 113 -18.28 13.49 9.03
CA ARG A 113 -18.73 14.90 8.98
C ARG A 113 -18.63 15.52 7.59
N HIS A 114 -17.73 15.05 6.76
CA HIS A 114 -17.51 15.54 5.40
C HIS A 114 -18.09 14.62 4.31
N GLY A 115 -18.81 13.55 4.68
CA GLY A 115 -19.31 12.56 3.73
C GLY A 115 -18.21 11.88 2.91
N ALA A 116 -16.97 11.85 3.42
CA ALA A 116 -15.81 11.33 2.72
C ALA A 116 -15.65 9.83 2.94
N ARG A 117 -15.12 9.12 1.94
CA ARG A 117 -14.72 7.72 2.07
C ARG A 117 -13.22 7.59 1.85
N ALA A 118 -12.61 6.61 2.51
CA ALA A 118 -11.15 6.45 2.52
C ALA A 118 -10.76 4.97 2.56
N THR A 119 -9.49 4.69 2.28
CA THR A 119 -8.89 3.36 2.40
C THR A 119 -7.89 3.37 3.56
N PHE A 120 -7.97 2.37 4.41
CA PHE A 120 -7.06 2.15 5.53
C PHE A 120 -6.17 0.95 5.22
N SER A 121 -4.88 1.20 4.99
CA SER A 121 -3.87 0.15 4.85
C SER A 121 -3.44 -0.29 6.25
N CYS A 122 -4.04 -1.37 6.74
CA CYS A 122 -3.86 -1.82 8.11
C CYS A 122 -2.68 -2.78 8.27
N ILE A 123 -1.91 -2.61 9.35
CA ILE A 123 -0.90 -3.57 9.79
C ILE A 123 -1.61 -4.77 10.43
N GLY A 124 -1.27 -5.99 10.00
CA GLY A 124 -1.93 -7.20 10.47
C GLY A 124 -1.89 -7.39 11.99
N GLU A 125 -0.74 -7.19 12.63
CA GLU A 125 -0.61 -7.27 14.09
C GLU A 125 -1.49 -6.24 14.82
N ARG A 126 -1.62 -5.02 14.29
CA ARG A 126 -2.52 -4.00 14.86
C ARG A 126 -3.98 -4.35 14.65
N ALA A 127 -4.32 -4.90 13.48
CA ALA A 127 -5.66 -5.39 13.21
C ALA A 127 -6.07 -6.52 14.17
N GLN A 128 -5.16 -7.44 14.49
CA GLN A 128 -5.39 -8.47 15.51
C GLN A 128 -5.58 -7.87 16.90
N GLN A 129 -4.82 -6.82 17.24
CA GLN A 129 -4.92 -6.17 18.54
C GLN A 129 -6.22 -5.38 18.69
N TYR A 130 -6.73 -4.78 17.60
CA TYR A 130 -7.91 -3.91 17.61
C TYR A 130 -8.95 -4.33 16.56
N PRO A 131 -9.45 -5.58 16.56
CA PRO A 131 -10.36 -6.07 15.53
C PRO A 131 -11.68 -5.29 15.46
N GLY A 132 -12.17 -4.80 16.61
CA GLY A 132 -13.37 -3.95 16.67
C GLY A 132 -13.22 -2.63 15.90
N LEU A 133 -12.01 -2.03 15.89
CA LEU A 133 -11.75 -0.83 15.10
C LEU A 133 -11.71 -1.13 13.59
N VAL A 134 -11.16 -2.28 13.20
CA VAL A 134 -11.16 -2.73 11.80
C VAL A 134 -12.60 -2.91 11.31
N LEU A 135 -13.46 -3.53 12.12
CA LEU A 135 -14.89 -3.67 11.81
C LEU A 135 -15.58 -2.30 11.73
N GLU A 136 -15.25 -1.36 12.61
CA GLU A 136 -15.81 -0.02 12.60
C GLU A 136 -15.43 0.76 11.34
N ILE A 137 -14.18 0.64 10.85
CA ILE A 137 -13.75 1.19 9.56
C ILE A 137 -14.68 0.71 8.44
N VAL A 138 -14.88 -0.61 8.34
CA VAL A 138 -15.74 -1.21 7.29
C VAL A 138 -17.19 -0.80 7.46
N ARG A 139 -17.74 -0.82 8.69
CA ARG A 139 -19.12 -0.45 8.99
C ARG A 139 -19.44 0.99 8.58
N ARG A 140 -18.48 1.90 8.68
CA ARG A 140 -18.60 3.29 8.23
C ARG A 140 -18.36 3.47 6.72
N GLY A 141 -18.24 2.38 5.94
CA GLY A 141 -18.14 2.41 4.48
C GLY A 141 -16.76 2.76 3.94
N HIS A 142 -15.71 2.51 4.70
CA HIS A 142 -14.32 2.60 4.27
C HIS A 142 -13.77 1.24 3.89
N ASP A 143 -12.68 1.21 3.10
CA ASP A 143 -11.99 -0.03 2.77
C ASP A 143 -10.82 -0.29 3.71
N VAL A 144 -10.58 -1.57 3.98
CA VAL A 144 -9.40 -2.07 4.68
C VAL A 144 -8.54 -2.84 3.70
N GLU A 145 -7.26 -2.45 3.61
CA GLU A 145 -6.28 -3.02 2.69
C GLU A 145 -5.01 -3.45 3.44
N ASN A 146 -4.13 -4.20 2.76
CA ASN A 146 -3.00 -4.88 3.37
C ASN A 146 -1.75 -3.98 3.45
N HIS A 147 -1.22 -3.78 4.68
CA HIS A 147 0.04 -3.07 4.93
C HIS A 147 1.09 -3.95 5.62
N SER A 148 1.25 -5.20 5.16
CA SER A 148 2.09 -6.25 5.77
C SER A 148 1.60 -6.70 7.16
N MET A 149 2.18 -7.78 7.66
CA MET A 149 1.83 -8.27 9.01
C MET A 149 2.46 -7.44 10.12
N ARG A 150 3.73 -7.04 9.94
CA ARG A 150 4.56 -6.46 11.01
C ARG A 150 5.11 -5.08 10.73
N HIS A 151 4.91 -4.56 9.52
CA HIS A 151 5.47 -3.27 9.09
C HIS A 151 6.97 -3.13 9.38
N SER A 152 7.76 -4.17 9.03
CA SER A 152 9.21 -4.13 9.26
C SER A 152 9.89 -3.11 8.34
N MET A 153 10.75 -2.26 8.91
CA MET A 153 11.58 -1.33 8.12
C MET A 153 12.54 -2.06 7.19
N LEU A 154 12.83 -3.33 7.44
CA LEU A 154 13.66 -4.19 6.61
C LEU A 154 12.84 -4.99 5.57
N PHE A 155 11.55 -4.70 5.40
CA PHE A 155 10.68 -5.45 4.50
C PHE A 155 11.25 -5.58 3.08
N SER A 156 11.81 -4.50 2.53
CA SER A 156 12.40 -4.47 1.18
C SER A 156 13.69 -5.30 1.03
N THR A 157 14.29 -5.76 2.13
CA THR A 157 15.46 -6.65 2.11
C THR A 157 15.11 -8.12 2.28
N TYR A 158 13.83 -8.45 2.50
CA TYR A 158 13.40 -9.83 2.68
C TYR A 158 13.50 -10.66 1.41
N GLY A 159 13.89 -11.94 1.56
CA GLY A 159 13.76 -12.91 0.49
C GLY A 159 12.29 -13.28 0.21
N PRO A 160 12.04 -13.95 -0.93
CA PRO A 160 10.67 -14.18 -1.43
C PRO A 160 9.77 -14.98 -0.47
N ARG A 161 10.32 -15.98 0.21
CA ARG A 161 9.55 -16.78 1.19
C ARG A 161 9.06 -15.94 2.38
N ARG A 162 9.90 -14.99 2.84
CA ARG A 162 9.56 -14.15 4.00
C ARG A 162 8.54 -13.08 3.60
N ILE A 163 8.69 -12.47 2.41
CA ILE A 163 7.69 -11.53 1.86
C ILE A 163 6.33 -12.22 1.74
N TYR A 164 6.30 -13.40 1.11
CA TYR A 164 5.06 -14.15 0.94
C TYR A 164 4.38 -14.46 2.28
N LYS A 165 5.14 -14.99 3.28
CA LYS A 165 4.60 -15.31 4.59
C LYS A 165 4.06 -14.09 5.32
N ASP A 166 4.74 -12.97 5.24
CA ASP A 166 4.31 -11.72 5.90
C ASP A 166 3.02 -11.18 5.28
N ILE A 167 2.95 -11.10 3.95
CA ILE A 167 1.76 -10.59 3.26
C ILE A 167 0.55 -11.50 3.46
N ILE A 168 0.71 -12.83 3.30
CA ILE A 168 -0.42 -13.76 3.43
C ILE A 168 -0.93 -13.84 4.88
N ALA A 169 -0.08 -13.66 5.88
CA ALA A 169 -0.51 -13.60 7.28
C ALA A 169 -1.43 -12.39 7.51
N ALA A 170 -1.04 -11.20 7.05
CA ALA A 170 -1.91 -10.02 7.13
C ALA A 170 -3.21 -10.20 6.32
N GLN A 171 -3.11 -10.78 5.12
CA GLN A 171 -4.27 -11.06 4.27
C GLN A 171 -5.29 -11.94 5.00
N THR A 172 -4.82 -13.01 5.63
CA THR A 172 -5.66 -13.93 6.40
C THR A 172 -6.36 -13.23 7.56
N VAL A 173 -5.60 -12.45 8.36
CA VAL A 173 -6.14 -11.71 9.49
C VAL A 173 -7.21 -10.70 9.06
N LEU A 174 -6.89 -9.86 8.08
CA LEU A 174 -7.81 -8.82 7.63
C LEU A 174 -9.07 -9.41 7.01
N THR A 175 -8.93 -10.49 6.23
CA THR A 175 -10.09 -11.20 5.67
C THR A 175 -10.95 -11.84 6.75
N ALA A 176 -10.34 -12.45 7.76
CA ALA A 176 -11.08 -13.06 8.87
C ALA A 176 -11.90 -12.05 9.68
N ILE A 177 -11.35 -10.83 9.87
CA ILE A 177 -12.05 -9.77 10.61
C ILE A 177 -13.14 -9.14 9.76
N THR A 178 -12.86 -8.78 8.51
CA THR A 178 -13.75 -7.95 7.69
C THR A 178 -14.74 -8.74 6.82
N GLY A 179 -14.50 -10.03 6.63
CA GLY A 179 -15.21 -10.86 5.64
C GLY A 179 -14.83 -10.55 4.18
N LEU A 180 -13.97 -9.57 3.93
CA LEU A 180 -13.53 -9.15 2.59
C LEU A 180 -12.01 -9.26 2.46
N ALA A 181 -11.54 -9.94 1.42
CA ALA A 181 -10.12 -10.02 1.15
C ALA A 181 -9.58 -8.66 0.66
N PRO A 182 -8.48 -8.14 1.23
CA PRO A 182 -7.77 -7.00 0.66
C PRO A 182 -7.43 -7.21 -0.83
N ARG A 183 -7.55 -6.15 -1.63
CA ARG A 183 -7.22 -6.13 -3.06
C ARG A 183 -5.93 -5.37 -3.34
N PHE A 184 -5.58 -4.46 -2.46
CA PHE A 184 -4.38 -3.65 -2.57
C PHE A 184 -3.38 -4.00 -1.48
N PHE A 185 -2.12 -3.89 -1.85
CA PHE A 185 -0.99 -3.97 -0.93
C PHE A 185 -0.23 -2.65 -0.97
N ARG A 186 0.13 -2.13 0.19
CA ARG A 186 1.09 -1.03 0.30
C ARG A 186 2.32 -1.52 1.03
N ALA A 187 3.49 -1.34 0.40
CA ALA A 187 4.74 -1.79 0.99
C ALA A 187 5.15 -0.86 2.15
N PRO A 188 5.67 -1.39 3.27
CA PRO A 188 6.24 -0.59 4.34
C PRO A 188 7.23 0.45 3.82
N ALA A 189 7.10 1.70 4.27
CA ALA A 189 7.84 2.87 3.78
C ALA A 189 7.74 3.14 2.27
N GLY A 190 6.92 2.38 1.53
CA GLY A 190 6.84 2.37 0.08
C GLY A 190 7.99 1.65 -0.61
N LEU A 191 8.86 0.97 0.13
CA LEU A 191 10.06 0.33 -0.41
C LEU A 191 9.79 -1.11 -0.83
N ARG A 192 10.40 -1.54 -1.94
CA ARG A 192 10.22 -2.87 -2.50
C ARG A 192 11.50 -3.44 -3.10
N ASN A 193 11.48 -4.72 -3.43
CA ASN A 193 12.52 -5.39 -4.18
C ASN A 193 11.91 -6.19 -5.35
N PRO A 194 12.73 -6.81 -6.22
CA PRO A 194 12.23 -7.56 -7.38
C PRO A 194 11.29 -8.73 -7.06
N TRP A 195 11.29 -9.26 -5.85
CA TRP A 195 10.46 -10.39 -5.44
C TRP A 195 9.02 -10.01 -5.11
N LEU A 196 8.75 -8.72 -4.83
CA LEU A 196 7.44 -8.29 -4.37
C LEU A 196 6.37 -8.46 -5.45
N ASP A 197 6.62 -7.99 -6.66
CA ASP A 197 5.62 -8.00 -7.74
C ASP A 197 5.12 -9.42 -8.12
N PRO A 198 5.98 -10.44 -8.35
CA PRO A 198 5.50 -11.80 -8.60
C PRO A 198 4.70 -12.39 -7.45
N ILE A 199 5.02 -12.00 -6.19
CA ILE A 199 4.27 -12.46 -5.02
C ILE A 199 2.90 -11.81 -4.97
N LEU A 200 2.79 -10.50 -5.21
CA LEU A 200 1.50 -9.80 -5.26
C LEU A 200 0.62 -10.37 -6.37
N CYS A 201 1.19 -10.60 -7.56
CA CYS A 201 0.49 -11.24 -8.68
C CYS A 201 -0.06 -12.62 -8.27
N LYS A 202 0.74 -13.46 -7.62
CA LYS A 202 0.32 -14.77 -7.12
C LYS A 202 -0.82 -14.68 -6.09
N LEU A 203 -0.84 -13.62 -5.27
CA LEU A 203 -1.85 -13.40 -4.23
C LEU A 203 -3.08 -12.63 -4.74
N GLY A 204 -3.12 -12.23 -6.02
CA GLY A 204 -4.19 -11.41 -6.57
C GLY A 204 -4.24 -10.00 -6.00
N LEU A 205 -3.10 -9.49 -5.52
CA LEU A 205 -2.97 -8.15 -4.94
C LEU A 205 -2.35 -7.17 -5.94
N GLN A 206 -2.79 -5.93 -5.90
CA GLN A 206 -2.21 -4.82 -6.64
C GLN A 206 -1.39 -3.91 -5.70
N LEU A 207 -0.15 -3.60 -6.10
CA LEU A 207 0.62 -2.58 -5.39
C LEU A 207 -0.01 -1.21 -5.58
N ALA A 208 -0.25 -0.48 -4.48
CA ALA A 208 -0.73 0.89 -4.50
C ALA A 208 0.19 1.80 -3.70
N THR A 209 0.60 2.92 -4.31
CA THR A 209 1.35 3.97 -3.64
C THR A 209 0.55 5.28 -3.63
N TRP A 210 1.15 6.42 -3.94
CA TRP A 210 0.53 7.73 -3.82
C TRP A 210 1.05 8.70 -4.87
N THR A 211 0.25 9.69 -5.18
CA THR A 211 0.71 10.90 -5.90
C THR A 211 1.27 11.93 -4.93
N ARG A 212 0.67 12.05 -3.72
CA ARG A 212 1.01 13.08 -2.73
C ARG A 212 1.24 12.48 -1.37
N ARG A 213 2.34 12.92 -0.72
CA ARG A 213 2.72 12.54 0.64
C ARG A 213 3.19 13.78 1.39
N GLY A 214 2.54 14.10 2.52
CA GLY A 214 2.87 15.26 3.33
C GLY A 214 3.99 15.04 4.36
N PHE A 215 4.41 13.79 4.58
CA PHE A 215 5.34 13.40 5.65
C PHE A 215 4.80 13.74 7.05
N ASP A 216 3.53 13.47 7.25
CA ASP A 216 2.76 13.69 8.48
C ASP A 216 3.21 12.83 9.67
N THR A 217 4.11 11.88 9.45
CA THR A 217 4.76 11.06 10.50
C THR A 217 5.91 11.78 11.20
N ARG A 218 6.40 12.92 10.69
CA ARG A 218 7.51 13.67 11.28
C ARG A 218 6.98 14.63 12.33
N HIS A 219 7.68 14.72 13.49
CA HIS A 219 7.37 15.66 14.56
C HIS A 219 7.79 17.10 14.25
N GLY A 220 7.31 18.05 15.06
CA GLY A 220 7.63 19.47 15.00
C GLY A 220 6.53 20.31 14.36
N ASP A 221 6.72 21.61 14.22
CA ASP A 221 5.74 22.54 13.64
C ASP A 221 5.66 22.37 12.11
N ARG A 222 4.80 21.49 11.66
CA ARG A 222 4.73 21.07 10.25
C ARG A 222 3.31 21.01 9.67
N ALA A 223 2.26 21.18 10.48
CA ALA A 223 0.87 20.97 10.04
C ALA A 223 0.51 21.81 8.80
N ALA A 224 0.85 23.09 8.81
CA ALA A 224 0.59 24.01 7.68
C ALA A 224 1.33 23.56 6.42
N ARG A 225 2.61 23.17 6.55
CA ARG A 225 3.41 22.69 5.42
C ARG A 225 2.87 21.36 4.87
N ILE A 226 2.47 20.42 5.73
CA ILE A 226 1.88 19.16 5.35
C ILE A 226 0.58 19.40 4.56
N ALA A 227 -0.31 20.24 5.10
CA ALA A 227 -1.54 20.63 4.43
C ALA A 227 -1.25 21.26 3.05
N HIS A 228 -0.32 22.19 2.95
CA HIS A 228 0.09 22.82 1.70
C HIS A 228 0.58 21.80 0.65
N ILE A 229 1.45 20.86 1.05
CA ILE A 229 1.96 19.80 0.14
C ILE A 229 0.81 18.91 -0.37
N LEU A 230 -0.13 18.56 0.48
CA LEU A 230 -1.24 17.68 0.12
C LEU A 230 -2.32 18.38 -0.73
N THR A 231 -2.55 19.68 -0.49
CA THR A 231 -3.63 20.45 -1.14
C THR A 231 -3.16 21.34 -2.29
N GLY A 232 -1.89 21.74 -2.30
CA GLY A 232 -1.32 22.54 -3.39
C GLY A 232 -1.36 21.77 -4.72
N ALA A 233 -2.03 22.32 -5.73
CA ALA A 233 -2.29 21.67 -7.03
C ALA A 233 -2.95 20.29 -6.92
N LEU A 234 -3.88 20.11 -5.96
CA LEU A 234 -4.73 18.94 -5.83
C LEU A 234 -5.56 18.78 -7.11
N ALA A 235 -5.56 17.57 -7.66
CA ALA A 235 -6.26 17.26 -8.89
C ALA A 235 -7.04 15.94 -8.76
N GLY A 236 -8.05 15.78 -9.60
CA GLY A 236 -8.73 14.50 -9.74
C GLY A 236 -7.74 13.37 -10.05
N ARG A 237 -8.08 12.17 -9.60
CA ARG A 237 -7.25 10.96 -9.68
C ARG A 237 -6.05 10.93 -8.71
N ASP A 238 -5.83 11.95 -7.88
CA ASP A 238 -4.77 11.90 -6.88
C ASP A 238 -5.05 10.83 -5.82
N ILE A 239 -3.99 10.17 -5.37
CA ILE A 239 -3.98 9.28 -4.21
C ILE A 239 -3.16 9.98 -3.12
N LEU A 240 -3.81 10.34 -2.02
CA LEU A 240 -3.21 11.06 -0.90
C LEU A 240 -2.80 10.09 0.20
N LEU A 241 -1.56 10.19 0.65
CA LEU A 241 -1.04 9.38 1.76
C LEU A 241 -0.97 10.19 3.05
N LEU A 242 -1.63 9.66 4.06
CA LEU A 242 -1.63 10.08 5.47
C LEU A 242 -1.40 8.85 6.36
N HIS A 243 -1.22 9.05 7.68
CA HIS A 243 -0.96 7.95 8.60
C HIS A 243 -1.81 8.09 9.87
N ASP A 244 -2.68 7.12 10.14
CA ASP A 244 -3.47 7.08 11.37
C ASP A 244 -2.80 6.27 12.48
N GLY A 245 -1.79 5.46 12.17
CA GLY A 245 -1.06 4.66 13.16
C GLY A 245 0.21 5.30 13.71
N HIS A 246 0.91 6.11 12.92
CA HIS A 246 2.21 6.73 13.26
C HIS A 246 2.24 8.23 12.96
N ALA A 247 1.14 8.95 13.23
CA ALA A 247 1.11 10.38 13.01
C ALA A 247 2.12 11.12 13.90
N GLY A 248 2.92 12.00 13.30
CA GLY A 248 3.78 12.93 14.00
C GLY A 248 2.95 13.95 14.81
N ARG A 249 3.58 14.61 15.76
CA ARG A 249 2.92 15.58 16.64
C ARG A 249 3.58 16.95 16.54
N GLY A 250 2.75 17.98 16.63
CA GLY A 250 3.18 19.37 16.76
C GLY A 250 3.81 19.67 18.14
N PRO A 251 4.32 20.91 18.33
CA PRO A 251 4.84 21.37 19.62
C PRO A 251 3.80 21.34 20.74
N ASP A 252 2.51 21.44 20.38
CA ASP A 252 1.35 21.36 21.29
C ASP A 252 0.95 19.91 21.63
N GLY A 253 1.71 18.91 21.18
CA GLY A 253 1.44 17.49 21.36
C GLY A 253 0.30 16.92 20.49
N ARG A 254 -0.37 17.75 19.69
CA ARG A 254 -1.49 17.32 18.84
C ARG A 254 -0.97 16.55 17.61
N PRO A 255 -1.61 15.43 17.24
CA PRO A 255 -1.29 14.73 16.01
C PRO A 255 -1.51 15.61 14.78
N HIS A 256 -0.52 15.68 13.88
CA HIS A 256 -0.62 16.48 12.66
C HIS A 256 -1.81 16.07 11.82
N LEU A 257 -2.11 14.77 11.73
CA LEU A 257 -3.23 14.25 10.97
C LEU A 257 -4.55 14.97 11.31
N LEU A 258 -4.82 15.19 12.60
CA LEU A 258 -6.07 15.83 13.04
C LEU A 258 -6.15 17.33 12.73
N GLN A 259 -5.01 17.97 12.47
CA GLN A 259 -4.94 19.38 12.05
C GLN A 259 -5.00 19.48 10.51
N VAL A 260 -4.40 18.50 9.82
CA VAL A 260 -4.23 18.50 8.36
C VAL A 260 -5.47 17.96 7.64
N LEU A 261 -6.10 16.91 8.16
CA LEU A 261 -7.23 16.24 7.50
C LEU A 261 -8.42 17.19 7.22
N PRO A 262 -8.85 18.08 8.14
CA PRO A 262 -9.90 19.07 7.83
C PRO A 262 -9.54 19.98 6.66
N ALA A 263 -8.28 20.41 6.56
CA ALA A 263 -7.83 21.26 5.47
C ALA A 263 -7.82 20.51 4.13
N VAL A 264 -7.43 19.24 4.12
CA VAL A 264 -7.48 18.37 2.93
C VAL A 264 -8.93 18.16 2.49
N LEU A 265 -9.84 17.82 3.40
CA LEU A 265 -11.26 17.61 3.10
C LEU A 265 -11.92 18.89 2.57
N ALA A 266 -11.64 20.05 3.16
CA ALA A 266 -12.12 21.32 2.65
C ALA A 266 -11.54 21.67 1.26
N ALA A 267 -10.29 21.31 0.99
CA ALA A 267 -9.67 21.54 -0.32
C ALA A 267 -10.30 20.64 -1.40
N THR A 268 -10.59 19.37 -1.10
CA THR A 268 -11.28 18.47 -2.03
C THR A 268 -12.68 18.98 -2.36
N GLN A 269 -13.43 19.45 -1.36
CA GLN A 269 -14.77 20.04 -1.56
C GLN A 269 -14.72 21.30 -2.43
N ARG A 270 -13.78 22.23 -2.14
CA ARG A 270 -13.60 23.45 -2.97
C ARG A 270 -13.24 23.14 -4.43
N ALA A 271 -12.49 22.05 -4.65
CA ALA A 271 -12.12 21.60 -5.99
C ALA A 271 -13.22 20.78 -6.69
N GLY A 272 -14.38 20.58 -6.06
CA GLY A 272 -15.47 19.76 -6.61
C GLY A 272 -15.11 18.28 -6.72
N LEU A 273 -14.13 17.80 -5.91
CA LEU A 273 -13.64 16.42 -5.98
C LEU A 273 -14.28 15.57 -4.88
N ARG A 274 -14.65 14.34 -5.22
CA ARG A 274 -15.19 13.36 -4.28
C ARG A 274 -14.07 12.53 -3.65
N CYS A 275 -14.10 12.37 -2.33
CA CYS A 275 -13.21 11.46 -1.62
C CYS A 275 -13.75 10.04 -1.69
N VAL A 276 -13.01 9.14 -2.31
CA VAL A 276 -13.41 7.74 -2.53
C VAL A 276 -12.37 6.77 -1.99
N THR A 277 -12.77 5.49 -1.81
CA THR A 277 -11.84 4.41 -1.52
C THR A 277 -11.04 4.01 -2.77
N LEU A 278 -9.93 3.31 -2.62
CA LEU A 278 -9.17 2.76 -3.76
C LEU A 278 -10.04 1.81 -4.59
N ARG A 279 -10.86 0.97 -3.93
CA ARG A 279 -11.74 0.03 -4.63
C ARG A 279 -12.78 0.77 -5.47
N ALA A 280 -13.47 1.74 -4.87
CA ALA A 280 -14.47 2.53 -5.58
C ALA A 280 -13.86 3.34 -6.73
N GLY A 281 -12.69 3.96 -6.50
CA GLY A 281 -11.99 4.75 -7.52
C GLY A 281 -11.39 3.92 -8.65
N THR A 282 -11.27 2.59 -8.49
CA THR A 282 -10.78 1.66 -9.53
C THR A 282 -11.87 0.73 -10.08
N ALA A 283 -13.10 0.84 -9.59
CA ALA A 283 -14.26 0.09 -10.11
C ALA A 283 -14.60 0.63 -11.50
N GLY A 284 -14.47 -0.19 -12.52
CA GLY A 284 -14.76 0.16 -13.92
C GLY A 284 -13.52 0.10 -14.84
N ASN A 285 -12.43 -0.45 -14.34
CA ASN A 285 -11.29 -0.85 -15.18
C ASN A 285 -11.25 -2.34 -15.41
#